data_6eaad09f40539531f8a666c53383aefd
#
_entry.id   6eaad09f40539531f8a666c53383aefd
#
_cell.length_a   1.000
_cell.length_b   1.000
_cell.length_c   1.000
_cell.angle_alpha   90.00
_cell.angle_beta   90.00
_cell.angle_gamma   90.00
#
_symmetry.space_group_name_H-M   'P 1'
#
loop_
_entity.id
_entity.type
_entity.pdbx_description
1 polymer ?
#
loop_
_entity_poly.entity_id
_entity_poly.type
_entity_poly.pdbx_seq_one_letter_code
_entity_poly.pdbx_strand_id
1 'polypeptide(L)'
;MIWVLLLCMSTAQAQHAYFPSSGIVTYERKFHVQNFLKRNYLNKPDLDTWDKLTVDNAVKNGPTEVVTHHMLKFYDHETLFETIQEDYPPSYRNVTRYQSILADSKTYINFQQQEFLKLLPFGDDQLLLKDSLPAVKWKYTDEYRNIAGYDCRRVNGIVQDSVYVVAFFAGQIPISGGPELIHGLPGLIMGVSIPSMNVNMFATKVEITNAPVSNVLTKKKKVVAESRAEVLKKLKDTVYDYMDEKDFKKRMQSIFF
;
A
#
# COMPACT_ATOMS: atom_id res chain seq x y z
N MET A 1 -19.20 -71.45 8.43
CA MET A 1 -19.74 -70.12 8.08
C MET A 1 -18.70 -69.10 8.44
N ILE A 2 -17.88 -68.75 7.48
CA ILE A 2 -16.70 -67.79 7.69
C ILE A 2 -17.19 -66.40 7.29
N TRP A 3 -17.22 -65.51 8.26
CA TRP A 3 -17.50 -64.09 8.04
C TRP A 3 -16.21 -63.37 7.57
N VAL A 4 -16.20 -62.94 6.31
CA VAL A 4 -15.11 -62.09 5.78
C VAL A 4 -15.44 -60.65 6.12
N LEU A 5 -14.69 -60.07 7.04
CA LEU A 5 -14.70 -58.63 7.35
C LEU A 5 -13.97 -57.88 6.22
N LEU A 6 -14.72 -57.21 5.34
CA LEU A 6 -14.17 -56.27 4.36
C LEU A 6 -13.77 -54.96 5.10
N LEU A 7 -12.46 -54.77 5.34
CA LEU A 7 -11.91 -53.52 5.79
C LEU A 7 -11.89 -52.55 4.59
N CYS A 8 -12.84 -51.60 4.53
CA CYS A 8 -12.74 -50.44 3.64
C CYS A 8 -11.63 -49.52 4.13
N MET A 9 -10.44 -49.64 3.58
CA MET A 9 -9.40 -48.60 3.72
C MET A 9 -9.81 -47.39 2.89
N SER A 10 -10.42 -46.38 3.53
CA SER A 10 -10.55 -45.06 2.96
C SER A 10 -9.16 -44.42 2.92
N THR A 11 -8.56 -44.34 1.74
CA THR A 11 -7.36 -43.57 1.52
C THR A 11 -7.74 -42.08 1.72
N ALA A 12 -7.41 -41.53 2.88
CA ALA A 12 -7.46 -40.10 3.09
C ALA A 12 -6.40 -39.51 2.15
N GLN A 13 -6.83 -38.95 1.02
CA GLN A 13 -5.97 -38.11 0.21
C GLN A 13 -5.73 -36.81 0.99
N ALA A 14 -4.56 -36.71 1.61
CA ALA A 14 -4.09 -35.46 2.14
C ALA A 14 -3.99 -34.49 0.97
N GLN A 15 -4.91 -33.53 0.91
CA GLN A 15 -4.78 -32.38 0.00
C GLN A 15 -3.53 -31.65 0.41
N HIS A 16 -2.47 -31.73 -0.40
CA HIS A 16 -1.29 -30.89 -0.22
C HIS A 16 -1.73 -29.44 -0.42
N ALA A 17 -1.89 -28.71 0.69
CA ALA A 17 -2.13 -27.28 0.63
C ALA A 17 -0.91 -26.64 -0.05
N TYR A 18 -1.14 -26.12 -1.25
CA TYR A 18 -0.10 -25.37 -1.98
C TYR A 18 0.00 -23.98 -1.41
N PHE A 19 1.16 -23.64 -0.85
CA PHE A 19 1.47 -22.32 -0.33
C PHE A 19 2.43 -21.62 -1.32
N PRO A 20 1.93 -20.72 -2.15
CA PRO A 20 2.77 -20.07 -3.15
C PRO A 20 3.79 -19.16 -2.48
N SER A 21 5.07 -19.33 -2.87
CA SER A 21 6.18 -18.46 -2.42
C SER A 21 6.48 -17.34 -3.41
N SER A 22 5.82 -17.31 -4.56
CA SER A 22 6.06 -16.31 -5.61
C SER A 22 4.82 -16.04 -6.44
N GLY A 23 4.68 -14.81 -6.90
CA GLY A 23 3.53 -14.38 -7.69
C GLY A 23 3.43 -12.89 -7.88
N ILE A 24 2.31 -12.50 -8.48
CA ILE A 24 1.95 -11.11 -8.76
C ILE A 24 0.54 -10.88 -8.25
N VAL A 25 0.33 -9.80 -7.50
CA VAL A 25 -0.98 -9.34 -7.07
C VAL A 25 -1.26 -7.98 -7.67
N THR A 26 -2.41 -7.85 -8.34
CA THR A 26 -2.91 -6.55 -8.81
C THR A 26 -3.85 -5.98 -7.76
N TYR A 27 -3.64 -4.73 -7.40
CA TYR A 27 -4.47 -3.97 -6.47
C TYR A 27 -5.17 -2.83 -7.17
N GLU A 28 -6.40 -2.57 -6.76
CA GLU A 28 -7.14 -1.34 -7.03
C GLU A 28 -7.08 -0.45 -5.79
N ARG A 29 -6.56 0.76 -5.94
CA ARG A 29 -6.54 1.80 -4.91
C ARG A 29 -7.61 2.83 -5.22
N LYS A 30 -8.50 3.06 -4.25
CA LYS A 30 -9.53 4.09 -4.29
C LYS A 30 -9.21 5.20 -3.30
N PHE A 31 -9.11 6.40 -3.79
CA PHE A 31 -9.03 7.60 -2.98
C PHE A 31 -10.37 8.36 -3.03
N HIS A 32 -11.05 8.46 -1.89
CA HIS A 32 -12.35 9.13 -1.80
C HIS A 32 -12.17 10.64 -1.68
N VAL A 33 -12.09 11.31 -2.81
CA VAL A 33 -11.76 12.74 -2.96
C VAL A 33 -12.69 13.63 -2.16
N GLN A 34 -13.99 13.48 -2.37
CA GLN A 34 -14.99 14.36 -1.71
C GLN A 34 -14.95 14.24 -0.19
N ASN A 35 -14.81 13.02 0.35
CA ASN A 35 -14.70 12.81 1.78
C ASN A 35 -13.42 13.44 2.34
N PHE A 36 -12.31 13.32 1.60
CA PHE A 36 -11.05 13.94 1.96
C PHE A 36 -11.14 15.47 1.97
N LEU A 37 -11.71 16.06 0.92
CA LEU A 37 -11.84 17.52 0.80
C LEU A 37 -12.77 18.09 1.88
N LYS A 38 -13.93 17.48 2.08
CA LYS A 38 -14.87 17.88 3.15
C LYS A 38 -14.21 17.84 4.51
N ARG A 39 -13.54 16.74 4.85
CA ARG A 39 -12.93 16.54 6.16
C ARG A 39 -11.74 17.46 6.42
N ASN A 40 -10.87 17.67 5.43
CA ASN A 40 -9.59 18.34 5.64
C ASN A 40 -9.62 19.85 5.33
N TYR A 41 -10.63 20.29 4.58
CA TYR A 41 -10.72 21.70 4.14
C TYR A 41 -12.06 22.34 4.53
N LEU A 42 -13.20 21.84 4.07
CA LEU A 42 -14.49 22.53 4.30
C LEU A 42 -14.88 22.63 5.77
N ASN A 43 -14.45 21.70 6.60
CA ASN A 43 -14.73 21.71 8.04
C ASN A 43 -13.71 22.55 8.84
N LYS A 44 -12.74 23.22 8.19
CA LYS A 44 -11.82 24.15 8.86
C LYS A 44 -12.48 25.52 9.00
N PRO A 45 -12.55 26.11 10.21
CA PRO A 45 -13.18 27.43 10.43
C PRO A 45 -12.39 28.56 9.77
N ASP A 46 -11.07 28.43 9.63
CA ASP A 46 -10.15 29.49 9.20
C ASP A 46 -9.78 29.39 7.71
N LEU A 47 -10.58 28.70 6.90
CA LEU A 47 -10.34 28.62 5.46
C LEU A 47 -10.71 29.97 4.82
N ASP A 48 -9.77 30.57 4.06
CA ASP A 48 -10.05 31.83 3.36
C ASP A 48 -11.13 31.63 2.27
N THR A 49 -11.69 32.74 1.81
CA THR A 49 -12.83 32.73 0.86
C THR A 49 -12.46 32.08 -0.47
N TRP A 50 -11.23 32.29 -0.95
CA TRP A 50 -10.77 31.74 -2.24
C TRP A 50 -10.53 30.25 -2.16
N ASP A 51 -9.88 29.79 -1.10
CA ASP A 51 -9.64 28.38 -0.84
C ASP A 51 -10.96 27.64 -0.66
N LYS A 52 -11.91 28.24 0.09
CA LYS A 52 -13.25 27.67 0.26
C LYS A 52 -13.97 27.52 -1.07
N LEU A 53 -13.97 28.55 -1.92
CA LEU A 53 -14.60 28.48 -3.23
C LEU A 53 -13.95 27.43 -4.13
N THR A 54 -12.63 27.32 -4.08
CA THR A 54 -11.87 26.34 -4.86
C THR A 54 -12.18 24.91 -4.42
N VAL A 55 -12.24 24.67 -3.11
CA VAL A 55 -12.59 23.35 -2.57
C VAL A 55 -14.06 23.01 -2.81
N ASP A 56 -14.98 23.96 -2.65
CA ASP A 56 -16.40 23.79 -2.97
C ASP A 56 -16.61 23.41 -4.44
N ASN A 57 -15.88 24.06 -5.34
CA ASN A 57 -15.92 23.73 -6.77
C ASN A 57 -15.36 22.32 -7.04
N ALA A 58 -14.26 21.95 -6.38
CA ALA A 58 -13.68 20.62 -6.51
C ALA A 58 -14.62 19.52 -5.95
N VAL A 59 -15.38 19.82 -4.89
CA VAL A 59 -16.37 18.89 -4.34
C VAL A 59 -17.59 18.75 -5.26
N LYS A 60 -18.04 19.85 -5.87
CA LYS A 60 -19.25 19.84 -6.73
C LYS A 60 -18.99 19.26 -8.12
N ASN A 61 -17.85 19.61 -8.71
CA ASN A 61 -17.56 19.34 -10.12
C ASN A 61 -16.39 18.37 -10.34
N GLY A 62 -15.65 18.03 -9.27
CA GLY A 62 -14.54 17.08 -9.33
C GLY A 62 -14.98 15.62 -9.24
N PRO A 63 -14.06 14.68 -9.42
CA PRO A 63 -14.34 13.26 -9.28
C PRO A 63 -14.70 12.93 -7.82
N THR A 64 -15.66 12.02 -7.64
CA THR A 64 -16.02 11.51 -6.31
C THR A 64 -14.87 10.68 -5.72
N GLU A 65 -14.22 9.91 -6.58
CA GLU A 65 -13.07 9.08 -6.23
C GLU A 65 -12.04 9.07 -7.36
N VAL A 66 -10.79 8.81 -7.00
CA VAL A 66 -9.70 8.52 -7.94
C VAL A 66 -9.33 7.06 -7.76
N VAL A 67 -9.34 6.33 -8.87
CA VAL A 67 -8.96 4.92 -8.92
C VAL A 67 -7.62 4.79 -9.61
N THR A 68 -6.68 4.08 -8.99
CA THR A 68 -5.38 3.76 -9.57
C THR A 68 -5.08 2.27 -9.36
N HIS A 69 -4.30 1.70 -10.26
CA HIS A 69 -3.91 0.29 -10.18
C HIS A 69 -2.44 0.15 -9.82
N HIS A 70 -2.16 -0.88 -9.03
CA HIS A 70 -0.84 -1.15 -8.51
C HIS A 70 -0.54 -2.64 -8.63
N MET A 71 0.73 -2.98 -8.67
CA MET A 71 1.19 -4.36 -8.74
C MET A 71 2.18 -4.64 -7.61
N LEU A 72 1.97 -5.74 -6.91
CA LEU A 72 2.92 -6.31 -5.97
C LEU A 72 3.47 -7.60 -6.57
N LYS A 73 4.76 -7.63 -6.84
CA LYS A 73 5.50 -8.86 -7.13
C LYS A 73 6.08 -9.39 -5.83
N PHE A 74 5.99 -10.68 -5.59
CA PHE A 74 6.59 -11.33 -4.43
C PHE A 74 7.35 -12.59 -4.82
N TYR A 75 8.47 -12.83 -4.16
CA TYR A 75 9.28 -14.04 -4.32
C TYR A 75 10.04 -14.30 -3.01
N ASP A 76 9.80 -15.45 -2.37
CA ASP A 76 10.37 -15.84 -1.09
C ASP A 76 10.25 -14.73 -0.01
N HIS A 77 11.34 -14.02 0.25
CA HIS A 77 11.42 -12.98 1.27
C HIS A 77 11.45 -11.57 0.71
N GLU A 78 11.11 -11.40 -0.56
CA GLU A 78 11.20 -10.11 -1.25
C GLU A 78 9.87 -9.70 -1.86
N THR A 79 9.59 -8.41 -1.81
CA THR A 79 8.45 -7.83 -2.53
C THR A 79 8.87 -6.57 -3.29
N LEU A 80 8.21 -6.33 -4.42
CA LEU A 80 8.30 -5.08 -5.17
C LEU A 80 6.88 -4.60 -5.46
N PHE A 81 6.51 -3.48 -4.84
CA PHE A 81 5.25 -2.80 -5.08
C PHE A 81 5.49 -1.61 -6.01
N GLU A 82 4.68 -1.48 -7.05
CA GLU A 82 4.81 -0.41 -8.05
C GLU A 82 3.46 0.02 -8.61
N THR A 83 3.36 1.29 -9.00
CA THR A 83 2.18 1.83 -9.67
C THR A 83 2.14 1.35 -11.11
N ILE A 84 0.98 0.87 -11.57
CA ILE A 84 0.74 0.59 -13.00
C ILE A 84 0.45 1.94 -13.67
N GLN A 85 1.26 2.28 -14.67
CA GLN A 85 1.08 3.51 -15.41
C GLN A 85 -0.09 3.37 -16.38
N GLU A 86 -1.03 4.28 -16.28
CA GLU A 86 -2.27 4.32 -17.06
C GLU A 86 -2.59 5.75 -17.51
N ASP A 87 -3.40 5.87 -18.54
CA ASP A 87 -3.95 7.17 -18.95
C ASP A 87 -5.12 7.55 -18.05
N TYR A 88 -4.89 8.54 -17.20
CA TYR A 88 -5.92 9.03 -16.27
C TYR A 88 -6.71 10.21 -16.84
N PRO A 89 -8.01 10.30 -16.52
CA PRO A 89 -8.82 11.44 -16.88
C PRO A 89 -8.18 12.77 -16.43
N PRO A 90 -8.29 13.85 -17.22
CA PRO A 90 -7.72 15.17 -16.84
C PRO A 90 -8.23 15.68 -15.47
N SER A 91 -9.45 15.30 -15.07
CA SER A 91 -10.03 15.64 -13.76
C SER A 91 -9.21 15.10 -12.59
N TYR A 92 -8.47 13.99 -12.75
CA TYR A 92 -7.62 13.43 -11.71
C TYR A 92 -6.43 14.34 -11.40
N ARG A 93 -5.89 15.05 -12.38
CA ARG A 93 -4.75 15.99 -12.19
C ARG A 93 -5.08 17.10 -11.20
N ASN A 94 -6.32 17.58 -11.17
CA ASN A 94 -6.74 18.63 -10.25
C ASN A 94 -6.75 18.17 -8.78
N VAL A 95 -6.75 16.86 -8.55
CA VAL A 95 -6.78 16.27 -7.20
C VAL A 95 -5.38 15.92 -6.70
N THR A 96 -4.40 15.75 -7.59
CA THR A 96 -3.03 15.35 -7.22
C THR A 96 -2.31 16.36 -6.32
N ARG A 97 -2.69 17.64 -6.38
CA ARG A 97 -2.18 18.68 -5.47
C ARG A 97 -2.53 18.42 -4.01
N TYR A 98 -3.60 17.67 -3.74
CA TYR A 98 -4.02 17.35 -2.37
C TYR A 98 -3.34 16.10 -1.82
N GLN A 99 -3.03 15.14 -2.70
CA GLN A 99 -2.28 13.93 -2.37
C GLN A 99 -1.47 13.47 -3.58
N SER A 100 -0.30 12.86 -3.34
CA SER A 100 0.57 12.29 -4.39
C SER A 100 0.04 10.92 -4.87
N ILE A 101 -1.20 10.90 -5.39
CA ILE A 101 -1.93 9.68 -5.71
C ILE A 101 -1.47 9.04 -7.02
N LEU A 102 -1.05 9.89 -7.97
CA LEU A 102 -0.58 9.45 -9.28
C LEU A 102 0.95 9.37 -9.37
N ALA A 103 1.63 9.49 -8.22
CA ALA A 103 3.08 9.43 -8.20
C ALA A 103 3.59 8.04 -8.59
N ASP A 104 4.55 7.98 -9.51
CA ASP A 104 5.27 6.76 -9.85
C ASP A 104 6.25 6.40 -8.73
N SER A 105 5.72 5.84 -7.66
CA SER A 105 6.52 5.32 -6.56
C SER A 105 6.75 3.82 -6.70
N LYS A 106 7.92 3.36 -6.23
CA LYS A 106 8.23 1.93 -6.17
C LYS A 106 8.80 1.61 -4.80
N THR A 107 8.28 0.57 -4.19
CA THR A 107 8.71 0.12 -2.87
C THR A 107 9.19 -1.33 -2.96
N TYR A 108 10.48 -1.53 -2.72
CA TYR A 108 11.10 -2.86 -2.61
C TYR A 108 11.36 -3.16 -1.14
N ILE A 109 11.01 -4.37 -0.70
CA ILE A 109 11.25 -4.85 0.65
C ILE A 109 12.02 -6.17 0.61
N ASN A 110 13.04 -6.29 1.44
CA ASN A 110 13.70 -7.55 1.75
C ASN A 110 13.44 -7.90 3.23
N PHE A 111 12.56 -8.87 3.48
CA PHE A 111 12.18 -9.28 4.84
C PHE A 111 13.28 -10.02 5.57
N GLN A 112 14.21 -10.65 4.88
CA GLN A 112 15.36 -11.32 5.51
C GLN A 112 16.37 -10.30 6.06
N GLN A 113 16.59 -9.22 5.30
CA GLN A 113 17.50 -8.13 5.72
C GLN A 113 16.79 -7.09 6.61
N GLN A 114 15.47 -7.15 6.74
CA GLN A 114 14.66 -6.17 7.46
C GLN A 114 14.87 -4.74 6.92
N GLU A 115 15.05 -4.60 5.61
CA GLU A 115 15.31 -3.34 4.93
C GLU A 115 14.29 -3.09 3.80
N PHE A 116 14.09 -1.83 3.50
CA PHE A 116 13.34 -1.42 2.32
C PHE A 116 14.08 -0.35 1.52
N LEU A 117 13.70 -0.27 0.24
CA LEU A 117 14.06 0.79 -0.68
C LEU A 117 12.78 1.39 -1.23
N LYS A 118 12.63 2.71 -1.18
CA LYS A 118 11.50 3.40 -1.79
C LYS A 118 11.99 4.47 -2.74
N LEU A 119 11.58 4.35 -4.01
CA LEU A 119 11.84 5.34 -5.03
C LEU A 119 10.66 6.33 -5.06
N LEU A 120 10.97 7.60 -4.90
CA LEU A 120 10.00 8.70 -4.88
C LEU A 120 10.31 9.68 -6.01
N PRO A 121 9.29 10.21 -6.71
CA PRO A 121 9.50 11.31 -7.65
C PRO A 121 9.88 12.59 -6.87
N PHE A 122 10.79 13.37 -7.44
CA PHE A 122 11.29 14.61 -6.86
C PHE A 122 11.56 15.63 -7.96
N GLY A 123 10.54 16.41 -8.34
CA GLY A 123 10.58 17.26 -9.53
C GLY A 123 10.81 16.40 -10.79
N ASP A 124 11.84 16.75 -11.56
CA ASP A 124 12.28 15.96 -12.72
C ASP A 124 13.23 14.80 -12.35
N ASP A 125 13.65 14.73 -11.08
CA ASP A 125 14.54 13.70 -10.53
C ASP A 125 13.78 12.67 -9.69
N GLN A 126 14.54 11.77 -9.08
CA GLN A 126 14.05 10.74 -8.17
C GLN A 126 14.91 10.69 -6.90
N LEU A 127 14.26 10.49 -5.75
CA LEU A 127 14.92 10.20 -4.48
C LEU A 127 14.81 8.69 -4.20
N LEU A 128 15.91 8.07 -3.81
CA LEU A 128 15.93 6.69 -3.36
C LEU A 128 16.15 6.67 -1.84
N LEU A 129 15.08 6.40 -1.12
CA LEU A 129 15.12 6.18 0.32
C LEU A 129 15.51 4.75 0.63
N LYS A 130 16.49 4.56 1.52
CA LYS A 130 16.84 3.27 2.13
C LYS A 130 16.74 3.37 3.63
N ASP A 131 16.00 2.45 4.27
CA ASP A 131 15.90 2.39 5.74
C ASP A 131 15.52 0.96 6.20
N SER A 132 15.54 0.75 7.52
CA SER A 132 15.00 -0.44 8.17
C SER A 132 13.48 -0.47 8.11
N LEU A 133 12.89 -1.68 8.10
CA LEU A 133 11.44 -1.84 8.12
C LEU A 133 10.85 -1.26 9.42
N PRO A 134 9.85 -0.38 9.33
CA PRO A 134 9.19 0.17 10.49
C PRO A 134 8.40 -0.92 11.24
N ALA A 135 8.43 -0.92 12.55
CA ALA A 135 7.63 -1.83 13.34
C ALA A 135 6.13 -1.54 13.17
N VAL A 136 5.33 -2.59 13.00
CA VAL A 136 3.86 -2.47 12.92
C VAL A 136 3.25 -3.26 14.08
N LYS A 137 2.29 -2.64 14.77
CA LYS A 137 1.54 -3.29 15.86
C LYS A 137 0.18 -3.72 15.35
N TRP A 138 -0.08 -5.03 15.36
CA TRP A 138 -1.33 -5.60 14.89
C TRP A 138 -2.21 -6.13 16.02
N LYS A 139 -3.52 -5.89 15.92
CA LYS A 139 -4.55 -6.49 16.74
C LYS A 139 -5.46 -7.34 15.86
N TYR A 140 -5.49 -8.63 16.11
CA TYR A 140 -6.30 -9.58 15.35
C TYR A 140 -7.78 -9.45 15.72
N THR A 141 -8.65 -9.72 14.72
CA THR A 141 -10.10 -9.86 14.90
C THR A 141 -10.54 -11.25 14.43
N ASP A 142 -11.82 -11.59 14.65
CA ASP A 142 -12.42 -12.83 14.14
C ASP A 142 -13.27 -12.60 12.89
N GLU A 143 -13.04 -11.45 12.22
CA GLU A 143 -13.70 -11.11 10.98
C GLU A 143 -12.89 -11.61 9.79
N TYR A 144 -13.60 -12.19 8.81
CA TYR A 144 -13.03 -12.67 7.55
C TYR A 144 -13.76 -12.07 6.36
N ARG A 145 -13.05 -11.90 5.26
CA ARG A 145 -13.59 -11.45 3.98
C ARG A 145 -12.90 -12.16 2.83
N ASN A 146 -13.68 -12.61 1.84
CA ASN A 146 -13.08 -13.11 0.59
C ASN A 146 -12.59 -11.93 -0.26
N ILE A 147 -11.30 -11.96 -0.66
CA ILE A 147 -10.66 -10.96 -1.51
C ILE A 147 -9.87 -11.71 -2.58
N ALA A 148 -10.19 -11.48 -3.85
CA ALA A 148 -9.56 -12.12 -5.00
C ALA A 148 -9.49 -13.66 -4.89
N GLY A 149 -10.51 -14.29 -4.29
CA GLY A 149 -10.62 -15.73 -4.11
C GLY A 149 -9.96 -16.31 -2.84
N TYR A 150 -9.33 -15.47 -2.00
CA TYR A 150 -8.69 -15.88 -0.76
C TYR A 150 -9.51 -15.46 0.46
N ASP A 151 -9.59 -16.32 1.46
CA ASP A 151 -10.20 -15.99 2.75
C ASP A 151 -9.19 -15.21 3.59
N CYS A 152 -9.45 -13.91 3.75
CA CYS A 152 -8.57 -12.97 4.39
C CYS A 152 -9.09 -12.60 5.77
N ARG A 153 -8.26 -12.79 6.80
CA ARG A 153 -8.57 -12.37 8.17
C ARG A 153 -8.33 -10.88 8.34
N ARG A 154 -9.28 -10.20 8.97
CA ARG A 154 -9.17 -8.79 9.33
C ARG A 154 -8.26 -8.59 10.54
N VAL A 155 -7.45 -7.55 10.48
CA VAL A 155 -6.66 -7.03 11.60
C VAL A 155 -6.73 -5.51 11.61
N ASN A 156 -6.52 -4.93 12.79
CA ASN A 156 -6.37 -3.49 12.97
C ASN A 156 -4.92 -3.20 13.35
N GLY A 157 -4.33 -2.13 12.83
CA GLY A 157 -2.94 -1.82 13.08
C GLY A 157 -2.67 -0.33 13.26
N ILE A 158 -1.52 -0.05 13.88
CA ILE A 158 -0.92 1.27 13.90
C ILE A 158 0.41 1.17 13.16
N VAL A 159 0.55 1.93 12.11
CA VAL A 159 1.76 2.04 11.28
C VAL A 159 2.32 3.44 11.39
N GLN A 160 3.63 3.59 11.22
CA GLN A 160 4.32 4.89 11.34
C GLN A 160 3.92 5.66 12.62
N ASP A 161 3.85 4.95 13.73
CA ASP A 161 3.55 5.42 15.09
C ASP A 161 2.15 6.01 15.33
N SER A 162 1.40 6.38 14.31
CA SER A 162 0.14 7.09 14.50
C SER A 162 -0.95 6.85 13.45
N VAL A 163 -0.64 6.15 12.35
CA VAL A 163 -1.63 5.93 11.30
C VAL A 163 -2.39 4.64 11.55
N TYR A 164 -3.68 4.77 11.85
CA TYR A 164 -4.57 3.63 12.00
C TYR A 164 -4.89 3.01 10.64
N VAL A 165 -4.72 1.70 10.55
CA VAL A 165 -5.00 0.90 9.37
C VAL A 165 -5.89 -0.28 9.72
N VAL A 166 -6.80 -0.61 8.81
CA VAL A 166 -7.49 -1.90 8.78
C VAL A 166 -6.88 -2.71 7.64
N ALA A 167 -6.36 -3.89 7.93
CA ALA A 167 -5.79 -4.77 6.91
C ALA A 167 -6.51 -6.13 6.89
N PHE A 168 -6.45 -6.77 5.73
CA PHE A 168 -6.96 -8.12 5.49
C PHE A 168 -5.83 -8.96 4.90
N PHE A 169 -5.45 -10.06 5.53
CA PHE A 169 -4.35 -10.90 5.05
C PHE A 169 -4.80 -12.34 4.76
N ALA A 170 -4.23 -12.92 3.73
CA ALA A 170 -4.43 -14.30 3.31
C ALA A 170 -3.29 -15.18 3.87
N GLY A 171 -3.60 -16.03 4.86
CA GLY A 171 -2.63 -16.98 5.40
C GLY A 171 -2.18 -18.07 4.41
N GLN A 172 -2.94 -18.27 3.32
CA GLN A 172 -2.58 -19.20 2.25
C GLN A 172 -1.38 -18.76 1.41
N ILE A 173 -0.99 -17.45 1.48
CA ILE A 173 0.20 -16.92 0.82
C ILE A 173 1.15 -16.46 1.94
N PRO A 174 2.14 -17.27 2.36
CA PRO A 174 2.92 -17.05 3.57
C PRO A 174 4.05 -16.01 3.39
N ILE A 175 3.69 -14.86 2.82
CA ILE A 175 4.57 -13.71 2.63
C ILE A 175 4.14 -12.60 3.56
N SER A 176 5.05 -12.10 4.39
CA SER A 176 4.78 -11.02 5.36
C SER A 176 4.64 -9.64 4.74
N GLY A 177 4.31 -9.55 3.46
CA GLY A 177 4.26 -8.32 2.67
C GLY A 177 2.85 -7.84 2.38
N GLY A 178 2.79 -6.65 1.74
CA GLY A 178 1.55 -6.02 1.32
C GLY A 178 1.81 -4.74 0.52
N PRO A 179 0.77 -3.96 0.27
CA PRO A 179 0.91 -2.67 -0.39
C PRO A 179 1.84 -1.73 0.39
N GLU A 180 2.71 -1.04 -0.33
CA GLU A 180 3.67 -0.07 0.19
C GLU A 180 4.56 -0.67 1.31
N LEU A 181 4.62 -0.01 2.46
CA LEU A 181 5.37 -0.46 3.63
C LEU A 181 4.51 -1.17 4.68
N ILE A 182 3.31 -1.63 4.31
CA ILE A 182 2.42 -2.34 5.24
C ILE A 182 2.78 -3.82 5.23
N HIS A 183 3.24 -4.34 6.37
CA HIS A 183 3.80 -5.69 6.49
C HIS A 183 3.63 -6.25 7.91
N GLY A 184 4.23 -7.42 8.18
CA GLY A 184 4.35 -7.98 9.54
C GLY A 184 3.19 -8.90 9.95
N LEU A 185 2.40 -9.39 8.99
CA LEU A 185 1.37 -10.40 9.20
C LEU A 185 1.83 -11.78 8.69
N PRO A 186 1.28 -12.88 9.22
CA PRO A 186 1.67 -14.24 8.81
C PRO A 186 1.03 -14.67 7.48
N GLY A 187 0.93 -13.74 6.53
CA GLY A 187 0.37 -13.91 5.21
C GLY A 187 0.28 -12.61 4.44
N LEU A 188 0.09 -12.74 3.13
CA LEU A 188 0.07 -11.60 2.23
C LEU A 188 -1.14 -10.68 2.49
N ILE A 189 -0.91 -9.39 2.61
CA ILE A 189 -1.96 -8.40 2.83
C ILE A 189 -2.68 -8.12 1.51
N MET A 190 -3.91 -8.59 1.43
CA MET A 190 -4.77 -8.51 0.25
C MET A 190 -5.67 -7.27 0.24
N GLY A 191 -5.82 -6.61 1.37
CA GLY A 191 -6.64 -5.42 1.47
C GLY A 191 -6.17 -4.51 2.59
N VAL A 192 -6.25 -3.20 2.34
CA VAL A 192 -5.91 -2.15 3.30
C VAL A 192 -6.93 -1.02 3.21
N SER A 193 -7.36 -0.52 4.36
CA SER A 193 -8.12 0.71 4.48
C SER A 193 -7.41 1.66 5.44
N ILE A 194 -7.19 2.90 5.02
CA ILE A 194 -6.56 3.97 5.80
C ILE A 194 -7.57 5.12 5.95
N PRO A 195 -8.44 5.07 6.97
CA PRO A 195 -9.54 6.02 7.11
C PRO A 195 -9.09 7.49 7.22
N SER A 196 -7.93 7.74 7.86
CA SER A 196 -7.39 9.10 7.98
C SER A 196 -7.00 9.72 6.64
N MET A 197 -6.67 8.89 5.64
CA MET A 197 -6.30 9.32 4.30
C MET A 197 -7.43 9.17 3.28
N ASN A 198 -8.57 8.61 3.68
CA ASN A 198 -9.69 8.27 2.78
C ASN A 198 -9.25 7.36 1.62
N VAL A 199 -8.36 6.40 1.90
CA VAL A 199 -7.81 5.45 0.93
C VAL A 199 -8.22 4.04 1.29
N ASN A 200 -8.69 3.31 0.28
CA ASN A 200 -8.84 1.86 0.32
C ASN A 200 -8.00 1.24 -0.80
N MET A 201 -7.38 0.11 -0.55
CA MET A 201 -6.62 -0.63 -1.54
C MET A 201 -6.90 -2.12 -1.37
N PHE A 202 -7.44 -2.77 -2.39
CA PHE A 202 -7.79 -4.17 -2.36
C PHE A 202 -7.24 -4.92 -3.57
N ALA A 203 -6.77 -6.15 -3.35
CA ALA A 203 -6.37 -7.05 -4.41
C ALA A 203 -7.59 -7.40 -5.27
N THR A 204 -7.40 -7.33 -6.58
CA THR A 204 -8.39 -7.72 -7.60
C THR A 204 -8.01 -9.01 -8.30
N LYS A 205 -6.71 -9.32 -8.36
CA LYS A 205 -6.18 -10.51 -9.04
C LYS A 205 -4.92 -11.01 -8.36
N VAL A 206 -4.75 -12.33 -8.32
CA VAL A 206 -3.50 -13.01 -7.91
C VAL A 206 -3.07 -13.96 -9.01
N GLU A 207 -1.82 -13.86 -9.43
CA GLU A 207 -1.20 -14.74 -10.43
C GLU A 207 0.04 -15.39 -9.81
N ILE A 208 0.04 -16.70 -9.73
CA ILE A 208 1.19 -17.45 -9.23
C ILE A 208 2.20 -17.60 -10.37
N THR A 209 3.44 -17.18 -10.13
CA THR A 209 4.54 -17.23 -11.10
C THR A 209 5.81 -17.70 -10.40
N ASN A 210 6.80 -18.15 -11.17
CA ASN A 210 8.12 -18.50 -10.64
C ASN A 210 9.18 -17.43 -10.97
N ALA A 211 8.73 -16.22 -11.34
CA ALA A 211 9.63 -15.13 -11.67
C ALA A 211 10.21 -14.50 -10.41
N PRO A 212 11.52 -14.42 -10.25
CA PRO A 212 12.15 -13.78 -9.10
C PRO A 212 11.85 -12.28 -9.08
N VAL A 213 11.66 -11.73 -7.90
CA VAL A 213 11.66 -10.28 -7.70
C VAL A 213 13.10 -9.80 -7.84
N SER A 214 13.35 -8.86 -8.72
CA SER A 214 14.66 -8.23 -8.83
C SER A 214 14.60 -6.82 -8.24
N ASN A 215 15.59 -6.51 -7.40
CA ASN A 215 15.79 -5.13 -6.96
C ASN A 215 16.26 -4.27 -8.15
N VAL A 216 15.31 -3.73 -8.90
CA VAL A 216 15.58 -2.83 -10.03
C VAL A 216 15.93 -1.41 -9.60
N LEU A 217 15.69 -1.06 -8.33
CA LEU A 217 15.82 0.31 -7.85
C LEU A 217 17.27 0.75 -7.71
N THR A 218 18.17 -0.17 -7.34
CA THR A 218 19.63 0.11 -7.24
C THR A 218 20.37 0.04 -8.56
N LYS A 219 19.74 -0.46 -9.62
CA LYS A 219 20.39 -0.60 -10.95
C LYS A 219 20.49 0.70 -11.72
N LYS A 220 19.76 1.75 -11.35
CA LYS A 220 19.87 3.08 -11.95
C LYS A 220 21.10 3.79 -11.39
N LYS A 221 22.21 3.82 -12.16
CA LYS A 221 23.54 4.36 -11.77
C LYS A 221 23.59 5.81 -11.27
N LYS A 222 22.49 6.57 -11.31
CA LYS A 222 22.48 8.01 -10.98
C LYS A 222 21.80 8.35 -9.64
N VAL A 223 21.12 7.40 -8.99
CA VAL A 223 20.37 7.69 -7.76
C VAL A 223 21.10 7.05 -6.59
N VAL A 224 21.59 7.89 -5.68
CA VAL A 224 22.24 7.45 -4.44
C VAL A 224 21.15 7.20 -3.40
N ALA A 225 21.26 6.10 -2.65
CA ALA A 225 20.34 5.82 -1.57
C ALA A 225 20.64 6.75 -0.39
N GLU A 226 19.61 7.44 0.08
CA GLU A 226 19.64 8.37 1.20
C GLU A 226 18.84 7.78 2.38
N SER A 227 19.22 8.10 3.60
CA SER A 227 18.47 7.72 4.79
C SER A 227 17.13 8.47 4.86
N ARG A 228 16.20 7.96 5.67
CA ARG A 228 14.92 8.65 5.89
C ARG A 228 15.09 10.07 6.40
N ALA A 229 16.05 10.30 7.29
CA ALA A 229 16.30 11.63 7.84
C ALA A 229 16.80 12.61 6.77
N GLU A 230 17.72 12.16 5.89
CA GLU A 230 18.22 12.98 4.78
C GLU A 230 17.12 13.30 3.77
N VAL A 231 16.31 12.30 3.38
CA VAL A 231 15.19 12.50 2.46
C VAL A 231 14.15 13.47 3.03
N LEU A 232 13.77 13.30 4.31
CA LEU A 232 12.82 14.20 4.97
C LEU A 232 13.34 15.62 5.05
N LYS A 233 14.62 15.80 5.43
CA LYS A 233 15.26 17.12 5.45
C LYS A 233 15.24 17.75 4.06
N LYS A 234 15.66 17.04 3.04
CA LYS A 234 15.70 17.52 1.65
C LYS A 234 14.29 17.93 1.15
N LEU A 235 13.26 17.12 1.43
CA LEU A 235 11.89 17.45 1.07
C LEU A 235 11.40 18.69 1.82
N LYS A 236 11.74 18.85 3.11
CA LYS A 236 11.38 20.01 3.91
C LYS A 236 12.05 21.30 3.38
N ASP A 237 13.34 21.23 3.09
CA ASP A 237 14.13 22.38 2.70
C ASP A 237 13.87 22.85 1.25
N THR A 238 13.25 22.02 0.38
CA THR A 238 13.12 22.31 -1.05
C THR A 238 11.69 22.36 -1.57
N VAL A 239 10.87 21.37 -1.23
CA VAL A 239 9.51 21.23 -1.78
C VAL A 239 8.44 21.73 -0.83
N TYR A 240 8.68 21.60 0.47
CA TYR A 240 7.70 21.86 1.53
C TYR A 240 8.21 22.87 2.57
N ASP A 241 9.11 23.78 2.18
CA ASP A 241 9.69 24.83 3.03
C ASP A 241 8.63 25.77 3.62
N TYR A 242 7.52 25.97 2.91
CA TYR A 242 6.37 26.78 3.31
C TYR A 242 5.44 26.10 4.33
N MET A 243 5.58 24.77 4.56
CA MET A 243 4.72 24.05 5.49
C MET A 243 5.22 24.16 6.93
N ASP A 244 4.29 24.29 7.89
CA ASP A 244 4.63 24.09 9.30
C ASP A 244 4.97 22.60 9.59
N GLU A 245 5.57 22.35 10.75
CA GLU A 245 6.02 21.00 11.15
C GLU A 245 4.87 19.99 11.23
N LYS A 246 3.68 20.41 11.65
CA LYS A 246 2.52 19.54 11.80
C LYS A 246 1.97 19.11 10.43
N ASP A 247 1.81 20.06 9.53
CA ASP A 247 1.33 19.82 8.18
C ASP A 247 2.37 19.04 7.35
N PHE A 248 3.65 19.35 7.52
CA PHE A 248 4.74 18.59 6.92
C PHE A 248 4.74 17.12 7.38
N LYS A 249 4.64 16.86 8.69
CA LYS A 249 4.55 15.49 9.22
C LYS A 249 3.36 14.72 8.65
N LYS A 250 2.19 15.37 8.56
CA LYS A 250 0.99 14.79 7.97
C LYS A 250 1.18 14.49 6.47
N ARG A 251 1.84 15.40 5.75
CA ARG A 251 2.16 15.23 4.32
C ARG A 251 3.10 14.06 4.10
N MET A 252 4.13 13.94 4.92
CA MET A 252 5.09 12.84 4.84
C MET A 252 4.43 11.48 5.12
N GLN A 253 3.50 11.40 6.06
CA GLN A 253 2.71 10.18 6.24
C GLN A 253 2.01 9.73 4.95
N SER A 254 1.46 10.67 4.16
CA SER A 254 0.78 10.32 2.90
C SER A 254 1.72 9.91 1.76
N ILE A 255 3.00 10.29 1.81
CA ILE A 255 4.02 9.91 0.81
C ILE A 255 4.53 8.48 1.06
N PHE A 256 4.48 8.00 2.29
CA PHE A 256 4.93 6.66 2.65
C PHE A 256 3.81 5.59 2.55
N PHE A 257 2.61 6.00 2.15
CA PHE A 257 1.45 5.19 1.81
C PHE A 257 1.01 5.51 0.38
#